data_dac7e0acaa7ff99df021fda0e72aadf4
#
_entry.id   dac7e0acaa7ff99df021fda0e72aadf4
#
_cell.length_a   1.000
_cell.length_b   1.000
_cell.length_c   1.000
_cell.angle_alpha   90.00
_cell.angle_beta   90.00
_cell.angle_gamma   90.00
#
_symmetry.space_group_name_H-M   'P 1'
#
loop_
_entity.id
_entity.type
_entity.pdbx_description
1 polymer ?
#
loop_
_entity_poly.entity_id
_entity_poly.type
_entity_poly.pdbx_seq_one_letter_code
_entity_poly.pdbx_strand_id
1 'polypeptide(L)'
;MNAVRIAEKDAADRAKAHFRRSRPWVGNPDLRHCGKDDDADWSSYPSGHTTMGFSMAAILARLVPDRAPEIMTRAAAYGQSRIVCEVHFRSDVTAGEVLGNAVAERLMAKPTFAAQFAAARVELAKAGLVGSGG
;
A
#
# COMPACT_ATOMS: atom_id res chain seq x y z
N MET A 1 12.46 3.01 1.27
CA MET A 1 11.03 3.11 0.82
C MET A 1 10.89 3.15 -0.70
N ASN A 2 11.85 3.66 -1.47
CA ASN A 2 11.73 3.71 -2.94
C ASN A 2 11.52 2.32 -3.59
N ALA A 3 12.29 1.30 -3.17
CA ALA A 3 12.12 -0.07 -3.66
C ALA A 3 10.71 -0.64 -3.39
N VAL A 4 10.10 -0.30 -2.25
CA VAL A 4 8.72 -0.68 -1.92
C VAL A 4 7.77 -0.03 -2.91
N ARG A 5 7.94 1.28 -3.16
CA ARG A 5 7.10 2.06 -4.07
C ARG A 5 7.11 1.53 -5.51
N ILE A 6 8.29 1.15 -6.00
CA ILE A 6 8.43 0.57 -7.34
C ILE A 6 7.74 -0.79 -7.44
N ALA A 7 7.99 -1.66 -6.46
CA ALA A 7 7.45 -3.03 -6.46
C ALA A 7 5.93 -3.06 -6.33
N GLU A 8 5.34 -2.23 -5.44
CA GLU A 8 3.90 -2.19 -5.25
C GLU A 8 3.17 -1.61 -6.44
N LYS A 9 3.75 -0.56 -7.05
CA LYS A 9 3.17 0.06 -8.25
C LYS A 9 3.12 -0.93 -9.40
N ASP A 10 4.23 -1.62 -9.69
CA ASP A 10 4.29 -2.64 -10.73
C ASP A 10 3.29 -3.78 -10.49
N ALA A 11 3.18 -4.27 -9.26
CA ALA A 11 2.23 -5.32 -8.91
C ALA A 11 0.77 -4.86 -9.08
N ALA A 12 0.44 -3.66 -8.62
CA ALA A 12 -0.91 -3.09 -8.75
C ALA A 12 -1.27 -2.83 -10.23
N ASP A 13 -0.35 -2.28 -11.02
CA ASP A 13 -0.59 -1.98 -12.44
C ASP A 13 -0.83 -3.26 -13.26
N ARG A 14 -0.04 -4.33 -13.03
CA ARG A 14 -0.26 -5.64 -13.67
C ARG A 14 -1.61 -6.23 -13.30
N ALA A 15 -2.00 -6.17 -12.03
CA ALA A 15 -3.29 -6.67 -11.58
C ALA A 15 -4.45 -5.87 -12.21
N LYS A 16 -4.34 -4.54 -12.27
CA LYS A 16 -5.32 -3.67 -12.93
C LYS A 16 -5.47 -4.01 -14.42
N ALA A 17 -4.35 -4.20 -15.12
CA ALA A 17 -4.36 -4.57 -16.53
C ALA A 17 -5.02 -5.94 -16.77
N HIS A 18 -4.87 -6.87 -15.83
CA HIS A 18 -5.47 -8.21 -15.90
C HIS A 18 -6.99 -8.17 -15.64
N PHE A 19 -7.41 -7.54 -14.54
CA PHE A 19 -8.81 -7.57 -14.10
C PHE A 19 -9.70 -6.57 -14.84
N ARG A 20 -9.17 -5.42 -15.24
CA ARG A 20 -9.86 -4.36 -15.98
C ARG A 20 -11.26 -4.02 -15.42
N ARG A 21 -11.35 -3.92 -14.10
CA ARG A 21 -12.61 -3.62 -13.42
C ARG A 21 -12.96 -2.15 -13.58
N SER A 22 -14.18 -1.86 -13.97
CA SER A 22 -14.70 -0.49 -14.07
C SER A 22 -14.72 0.21 -12.71
N ARG A 23 -14.44 1.51 -12.73
CA ARG A 23 -14.55 2.40 -11.57
C ARG A 23 -16.02 2.61 -11.17
N PRO A 24 -16.31 2.99 -9.89
CA PRO A 24 -17.67 3.21 -9.42
C PRO A 24 -18.47 4.21 -10.27
N TRP A 25 -17.84 5.30 -10.71
CA TRP A 25 -18.51 6.35 -11.51
C TRP A 25 -18.92 5.90 -12.91
N VAL A 26 -18.33 4.85 -13.46
CA VAL A 26 -18.76 4.28 -14.75
C VAL A 26 -20.16 3.70 -14.67
N GLY A 27 -20.50 3.08 -13.52
CA GLY A 27 -21.82 2.50 -13.27
C GLY A 27 -22.82 3.49 -12.63
N ASN A 28 -22.32 4.58 -12.05
CA ASN A 28 -23.13 5.63 -11.41
C ASN A 28 -22.48 7.01 -11.66
N PRO A 29 -22.86 7.70 -12.74
CA PRO A 29 -22.30 9.01 -13.10
C PRO A 29 -22.62 10.13 -12.11
N ASP A 30 -23.57 9.93 -11.19
CA ASP A 30 -23.93 10.93 -10.18
C ASP A 30 -22.95 10.98 -9.00
N LEU A 31 -22.01 10.02 -8.92
CA LEU A 31 -20.98 10.00 -7.88
C LEU A 31 -20.02 11.19 -8.04
N ARG A 32 -19.84 11.91 -6.92
CA ARG A 32 -18.90 13.06 -6.84
C ARG A 32 -17.54 12.60 -6.33
N HIS A 33 -16.86 11.76 -7.12
CA HIS A 33 -15.58 11.20 -6.72
C HIS A 33 -14.47 12.29 -6.64
N CYS A 34 -13.55 12.13 -5.69
CA CYS A 34 -12.36 12.98 -5.56
C CYS A 34 -11.13 12.38 -6.27
N GLY A 35 -11.35 11.60 -7.33
CA GLY A 35 -10.32 11.14 -8.24
C GLY A 35 -9.88 12.22 -9.21
N LYS A 36 -8.81 11.92 -9.94
CA LYS A 36 -8.38 12.76 -11.05
C LYS A 36 -9.19 12.43 -12.30
N ASP A 37 -9.44 13.41 -13.14
CA ASP A 37 -10.17 13.23 -14.41
C ASP A 37 -9.42 12.31 -15.39
N ASP A 38 -8.11 12.09 -15.20
CA ASP A 38 -7.27 11.21 -16.01
C ASP A 38 -7.16 9.76 -15.48
N ASP A 39 -7.82 9.43 -14.36
CA ASP A 39 -7.90 8.06 -13.88
C ASP A 39 -8.64 7.17 -14.88
N ALA A 40 -8.00 6.10 -15.33
CA ALA A 40 -8.60 5.19 -16.30
C ALA A 40 -9.84 4.49 -15.73
N ASP A 41 -10.95 4.56 -16.45
CA ASP A 41 -12.26 3.99 -16.07
C ASP A 41 -12.23 2.50 -15.73
N TRP A 42 -11.30 1.75 -16.31
CA TRP A 42 -11.11 0.31 -16.13
C TRP A 42 -10.13 -0.08 -15.02
N SER A 43 -9.57 0.88 -14.28
CA SER A 43 -8.44 0.66 -13.37
C SER A 43 -8.82 0.59 -11.89
N SER A 44 -10.03 0.06 -11.57
CA SER A 44 -10.52 0.02 -10.20
C SER A 44 -9.82 -1.01 -9.31
N TYR A 45 -9.64 -2.24 -9.80
CA TYR A 45 -9.20 -3.36 -8.97
C TYR A 45 -7.78 -3.83 -9.31
N PRO A 46 -6.91 -4.01 -8.31
CA PRO A 46 -7.03 -3.59 -6.91
C PRO A 46 -6.81 -2.09 -6.73
N SER A 47 -7.12 -1.55 -5.54
CA SER A 47 -6.80 -0.17 -5.19
C SER A 47 -5.29 0.02 -5.06
N GLY A 48 -4.69 0.82 -5.97
CA GLY A 48 -3.25 1.09 -5.97
C GLY A 48 -2.82 1.90 -4.73
N HIS A 49 -3.62 2.88 -4.30
CA HIS A 49 -3.34 3.64 -3.08
C HIS A 49 -3.37 2.75 -1.83
N THR A 50 -4.30 1.80 -1.75
CA THR A 50 -4.33 0.84 -0.64
C THR A 50 -3.15 -0.12 -0.70
N THR A 51 -2.79 -0.64 -1.88
CA THR A 51 -1.59 -1.48 -2.06
C THR A 51 -0.33 -0.75 -1.59
N MET A 52 -0.16 0.51 -1.98
CA MET A 52 0.95 1.36 -1.52
C MET A 52 0.93 1.53 0.00
N GLY A 53 -0.21 1.92 0.56
CA GLY A 53 -0.35 2.15 2.01
C GLY A 53 0.04 0.93 2.83
N PHE A 54 -0.48 -0.24 2.49
CA PHE A 54 -0.21 -1.47 3.22
C PHE A 54 1.19 -2.04 2.99
N SER A 55 1.74 -1.95 1.78
CA SER A 55 3.12 -2.39 1.55
C SER A 55 4.14 -1.56 2.32
N MET A 56 3.96 -0.24 2.36
CA MET A 56 4.81 0.65 3.16
C MET A 56 4.61 0.43 4.66
N ALA A 57 3.35 0.32 5.11
CA ALA A 57 3.04 0.10 6.52
C ALA A 57 3.60 -1.22 7.04
N ALA A 58 3.51 -2.30 6.27
CA ALA A 58 4.05 -3.60 6.64
C ALA A 58 5.58 -3.58 6.84
N ILE A 59 6.31 -2.82 6.03
CA ILE A 59 7.76 -2.63 6.21
C ILE A 59 8.06 -1.70 7.39
N LEU A 60 7.33 -0.58 7.52
CA LEU A 60 7.53 0.36 8.62
C LEU A 60 7.20 -0.25 9.98
N ALA A 61 6.13 -1.04 10.08
CA ALA A 61 5.75 -1.74 11.31
C ALA A 61 6.83 -2.74 11.78
N ARG A 62 7.56 -3.34 10.84
CA ARG A 62 8.73 -4.18 11.17
C ARG A 62 9.97 -3.39 11.54
N LEU A 63 10.14 -2.20 10.96
CA LEU A 63 11.25 -1.31 11.32
C LEU A 63 11.05 -0.70 12.71
N VAL A 64 9.83 -0.33 13.06
CA VAL A 64 9.46 0.34 14.33
C VAL A 64 8.31 -0.42 15.00
N PRO A 65 8.56 -1.62 15.59
CA PRO A 65 7.51 -2.51 16.10
C PRO A 65 6.61 -1.87 17.16
N ASP A 66 7.15 -1.02 18.00
CA ASP A 66 6.40 -0.32 19.05
C ASP A 66 5.33 0.62 18.48
N ARG A 67 5.46 1.02 17.23
CA ARG A 67 4.50 1.87 16.52
C ARG A 67 3.66 1.10 15.49
N ALA A 68 3.78 -0.23 15.44
CA ALA A 68 3.07 -1.05 14.47
C ALA A 68 1.54 -0.84 14.48
N PRO A 69 0.85 -0.78 15.64
CA PRO A 69 -0.59 -0.55 15.68
C PRO A 69 -1.00 0.76 15.00
N GLU A 70 -0.32 1.87 15.31
CA GLU A 70 -0.63 3.18 14.73
C GLU A 70 -0.34 3.22 13.22
N ILE A 71 0.79 2.61 12.81
CA ILE A 71 1.18 2.54 11.39
C ILE A 71 0.13 1.77 10.58
N MET A 72 -0.31 0.61 11.07
CA MET A 72 -1.32 -0.21 10.40
C MET A 72 -2.70 0.46 10.41
N THR A 73 -3.09 1.10 11.51
CA THR A 73 -4.31 1.89 11.60
C THR A 73 -4.33 3.02 10.58
N ARG A 74 -3.19 3.71 10.39
CA ARG A 74 -3.07 4.76 9.38
C ARG A 74 -3.22 4.23 7.96
N ALA A 75 -2.65 3.06 7.66
CA ALA A 75 -2.80 2.41 6.36
C ALA A 75 -4.26 2.02 6.10
N ALA A 76 -4.96 1.47 7.09
CA ALA A 76 -6.38 1.13 7.00
C ALA A 76 -7.24 2.36 6.75
N ALA A 77 -7.01 3.45 7.48
CA ALA A 77 -7.70 4.73 7.29
C ALA A 77 -7.46 5.30 5.88
N TYR A 78 -6.24 5.15 5.36
CA TYR A 78 -5.91 5.57 3.99
C TYR A 78 -6.66 4.73 2.94
N GLY A 79 -6.74 3.41 3.12
CA GLY A 79 -7.57 2.54 2.28
C GLY A 79 -9.06 2.93 2.34
N GLN A 80 -9.59 3.15 3.55
CA GLN A 80 -10.98 3.57 3.76
C GLN A 80 -11.29 4.90 3.05
N SER A 81 -10.34 5.85 3.03
CA SER A 81 -10.52 7.12 2.33
C SER A 81 -10.82 6.96 0.85
N ARG A 82 -10.42 5.86 0.22
CA ARG A 82 -10.69 5.58 -1.21
C ARG A 82 -12.16 5.24 -1.46
N ILE A 83 -12.85 4.71 -0.44
CA ILE A 83 -14.28 4.45 -0.49
C ILE A 83 -15.06 5.75 -0.23
N VAL A 84 -14.64 6.53 0.77
CA VAL A 84 -15.23 7.85 1.05
C VAL A 84 -15.10 8.78 -0.16
N CYS A 85 -14.00 8.69 -0.88
CA CYS A 85 -13.76 9.40 -2.15
C CYS A 85 -14.53 8.84 -3.35
N GLU A 86 -15.29 7.77 -3.20
CA GLU A 86 -16.08 7.13 -4.26
C GLU A 86 -15.25 6.69 -5.49
N VAL A 87 -13.94 6.47 -5.31
CA VAL A 87 -13.01 6.08 -6.39
C VAL A 87 -12.77 4.58 -6.47
N HIS A 88 -13.16 3.82 -5.44
CA HIS A 88 -13.00 2.37 -5.34
C HIS A 88 -14.16 1.72 -4.63
N PHE A 89 -14.41 0.45 -4.96
CA PHE A 89 -15.30 -0.43 -4.21
C PHE A 89 -14.58 -1.03 -2.99
N ARG A 90 -15.34 -1.51 -2.00
CA ARG A 90 -14.78 -2.18 -0.82
C ARG A 90 -13.83 -3.32 -1.20
N SER A 91 -14.21 -4.15 -2.17
CA SER A 91 -13.40 -5.27 -2.63
C SER A 91 -12.08 -4.85 -3.28
N ASP A 92 -12.01 -3.66 -3.92
CA ASP A 92 -10.74 -3.12 -4.45
C ASP A 92 -9.78 -2.77 -3.33
N VAL A 93 -10.32 -2.21 -2.24
CA VAL A 93 -9.55 -1.85 -1.03
C VAL A 93 -9.04 -3.12 -0.35
N THR A 94 -9.92 -4.09 -0.08
CA THR A 94 -9.52 -5.38 0.52
C THR A 94 -8.45 -6.10 -0.31
N ALA A 95 -8.59 -6.11 -1.63
CA ALA A 95 -7.57 -6.69 -2.52
C ALA A 95 -6.24 -5.90 -2.46
N GLY A 96 -6.31 -4.57 -2.32
CA GLY A 96 -5.14 -3.72 -2.14
C GLY A 96 -4.40 -4.00 -0.82
N GLU A 97 -5.13 -4.27 0.26
CA GLU A 97 -4.58 -4.68 1.56
C GLU A 97 -3.80 -6.00 1.44
N VAL A 98 -4.42 -7.00 0.81
CA VAL A 98 -3.78 -8.32 0.59
C VAL A 98 -2.56 -8.19 -0.29
N LEU A 99 -2.67 -7.49 -1.43
CA LEU A 99 -1.56 -7.31 -2.37
C LEU A 99 -0.41 -6.53 -1.74
N GLY A 100 -0.70 -5.46 -0.99
CA GLY A 100 0.32 -4.66 -0.30
C GLY A 100 1.14 -5.48 0.69
N ASN A 101 0.49 -6.30 1.51
CA ASN A 101 1.18 -7.20 2.43
C ASN A 101 2.01 -8.27 1.68
N ALA A 102 1.46 -8.87 0.61
CA ALA A 102 2.18 -9.85 -0.20
C ALA A 102 3.43 -9.25 -0.87
N VAL A 103 3.37 -8.00 -1.35
CA VAL A 103 4.53 -7.27 -1.89
C VAL A 103 5.59 -7.09 -0.81
N ALA A 104 5.22 -6.67 0.39
CA ALA A 104 6.15 -6.50 1.51
C ALA A 104 6.87 -7.81 1.86
N GLU A 105 6.13 -8.93 1.97
CA GLU A 105 6.71 -10.26 2.23
C GLU A 105 7.71 -10.67 1.12
N ARG A 106 7.34 -10.50 -0.13
CA ARG A 106 8.24 -10.82 -1.25
C ARG A 106 9.50 -9.97 -1.29
N LEU A 107 9.41 -8.71 -0.90
CA LEU A 107 10.57 -7.83 -0.78
C LEU A 107 11.48 -8.28 0.35
N MET A 108 10.93 -8.59 1.53
CA MET A 108 11.71 -9.08 2.67
C MET A 108 12.44 -10.39 2.38
N ALA A 109 11.89 -11.23 1.52
CA ALA A 109 12.53 -12.47 1.08
C ALA A 109 13.74 -12.26 0.12
N LYS A 110 13.94 -11.03 -0.39
CA LYS A 110 15.09 -10.72 -1.27
C LYS A 110 16.29 -10.34 -0.42
N PRO A 111 17.45 -11.02 -0.56
CA PRO A 111 18.65 -10.74 0.25
C PRO A 111 19.12 -9.27 0.20
N THR A 112 19.06 -8.66 -1.00
CA THR A 112 19.44 -7.25 -1.19
C THR A 112 18.53 -6.28 -0.43
N PHE A 113 17.21 -6.55 -0.40
CA PHE A 113 16.25 -5.74 0.36
C PHE A 113 16.40 -5.98 1.87
N ALA A 114 16.59 -7.22 2.29
CA ALA A 114 16.83 -7.56 3.70
C ALA A 114 18.07 -6.87 4.25
N ALA A 115 19.15 -6.76 3.46
CA ALA A 115 20.34 -6.01 3.84
C ALA A 115 20.05 -4.51 4.02
N GLN A 116 19.28 -3.91 3.09
CA GLN A 116 18.86 -2.50 3.22
C GLN A 116 17.95 -2.29 4.44
N PHE A 117 17.07 -3.22 4.72
CA PHE A 117 16.21 -3.20 5.90
C PHE A 117 17.03 -3.24 7.20
N ALA A 118 18.01 -4.14 7.27
CA ALA A 118 18.91 -4.23 8.42
C ALA A 118 19.71 -2.93 8.63
N ALA A 119 20.23 -2.32 7.55
CA ALA A 119 20.92 -1.04 7.62
C ALA A 119 19.99 0.08 8.15
N ALA A 120 18.76 0.15 7.65
CA ALA A 120 17.76 1.12 8.12
C ALA A 120 17.44 0.95 9.62
N ARG A 121 17.36 -0.28 10.13
CA ARG A 121 17.20 -0.53 11.58
C ARG A 121 18.36 0.04 12.41
N VAL A 122 19.59 -0.14 11.94
CA VAL A 122 20.77 0.41 12.60
C VAL A 122 20.72 1.95 12.65
N GLU A 123 20.32 2.58 11.56
CA GLU A 123 20.17 4.05 11.51
C GLU A 123 19.09 4.54 12.49
N LEU A 124 17.93 3.86 12.53
CA LEU A 124 16.83 4.20 13.45
C LEU A 124 17.25 4.02 14.92
N ALA A 125 18.01 2.96 15.23
CA ALA A 125 18.54 2.75 16.59
C ALA A 125 19.52 3.85 16.99
N LYS A 126 20.43 4.26 16.11
CA LYS A 126 21.34 5.39 16.35
C LYS A 126 20.61 6.72 16.57
N ALA A 127 19.46 6.90 15.90
CA ALA A 127 18.60 8.07 16.08
C ALA A 127 17.69 7.99 17.32
N GLY A 128 17.74 6.90 18.10
CA GLY A 128 16.88 6.69 19.28
C GLY A 128 15.40 6.44 18.97
N LEU A 129 15.10 6.05 17.72
CA LEU A 129 13.72 5.83 17.27
C LEU A 129 13.25 4.38 17.44
N VAL A 130 14.16 3.46 17.68
CA VAL A 130 13.89 2.05 18.00
C VAL A 130 14.88 1.58 19.05
N GLY A 131 14.50 0.59 19.88
CA GLY A 131 15.41 -0.03 20.83
C GLY A 131 16.61 -0.70 20.15
N SER A 132 17.77 -0.69 20.79
CA SER A 132 19.02 -1.29 20.29
C SER A 132 19.08 -2.81 20.43
N GLY A 133 17.94 -3.47 20.65
CA GLY A 133 17.87 -4.90 20.93
C GLY A 133 16.91 -5.68 20.07
N GLY A 134 17.37 -6.81 19.61
CA GLY A 134 16.62 -7.90 19.01
C GLY A 134 17.29 -8.47 17.81
#